data_b1a52b71f51e0c80b241fca1d77bca36
#
_entry.id   b1a52b71f51e0c80b241fca1d77bca36
#
_cell.length_a   1.000
_cell.length_b   1.000
_cell.length_c   1.000
_cell.angle_alpha   90.00
_cell.angle_beta   90.00
_cell.angle_gamma   90.00
#
_symmetry.space_group_name_H-M   'P 1'
#
loop_
_entity.id
_entity.type
_entity.pdbx_description
1 polymer ?
#
loop_
_entity_poly.entity_id
_entity_poly.type
_entity_poly.pdbx_seq_one_letter_code
_entity_poly.pdbx_strand_id
1 'polypeptide(L)'
;NIFMDANMQPIGDQWNFDKDNRKGISQLKSDIPKRKNIKSNQATFDAMIDVEDIFPKSIGSLENFNWATTHKEAEKLLDDFIERYLENYGPFQDAINKHDGLMFHSLLSPYLNSGLLNPKECIDKALKKYDSGNSKIPINSIEGFIRQILGWREFIRGVYWENMPQY
;
A
#
# COMPACT_ATOMS: atom_id res chain seq x y z
N ASN A 1 13.18 4.67 -16.60
CA ASN A 1 11.91 5.40 -16.37
C ASN A 1 10.73 4.44 -16.55
N ILE A 2 9.96 4.21 -15.49
CA ILE A 2 8.90 3.19 -15.45
C ILE A 2 7.71 3.58 -16.35
N PHE A 3 7.35 4.88 -16.36
CA PHE A 3 6.19 5.40 -17.08
C PHE A 3 6.58 6.43 -18.15
N MET A 4 7.69 6.20 -18.83
CA MET A 4 8.14 7.03 -19.94
C MET A 4 8.31 6.16 -21.18
N ASP A 5 7.92 6.68 -22.33
CA ASP A 5 8.16 6.07 -23.63
C ASP A 5 9.62 6.27 -24.11
N ALA A 6 9.94 5.76 -25.30
CA ALA A 6 11.27 5.90 -25.90
C ALA A 6 11.68 7.36 -26.19
N ASN A 7 10.72 8.27 -26.30
CA ASN A 7 10.91 9.69 -26.53
C ASN A 7 10.92 10.53 -25.24
N MET A 8 10.99 9.86 -24.09
CA MET A 8 10.92 10.50 -22.77
C MET A 8 9.62 11.27 -22.52
N GLN A 9 8.52 10.83 -23.15
CA GLN A 9 7.19 11.34 -22.88
C GLN A 9 6.45 10.43 -21.90
N PRO A 10 5.58 10.96 -21.05
CA PRO A 10 4.85 10.15 -20.07
C PRO A 10 3.87 9.21 -20.77
N ILE A 11 3.84 7.94 -20.38
CA ILE A 11 2.86 6.96 -20.86
C ILE A 11 1.46 7.42 -20.44
N GLY A 12 0.52 7.48 -21.39
CA GLY A 12 -0.84 7.99 -21.17
C GLY A 12 -0.95 9.51 -21.25
N ASP A 13 0.06 10.20 -21.84
CA ASP A 13 0.08 11.64 -22.15
C ASP A 13 -0.12 12.57 -20.94
N GLN A 14 0.09 12.06 -19.73
CA GLN A 14 -0.06 12.81 -18.48
C GLN A 14 1.09 12.53 -17.51
N TRP A 15 1.56 13.58 -16.81
CA TRP A 15 2.59 13.47 -15.78
C TRP A 15 2.10 12.86 -14.46
N ASN A 16 0.80 12.91 -14.21
CA ASN A 16 0.14 12.22 -13.11
C ASN A 16 -1.35 12.03 -13.41
N PHE A 17 -1.96 11.07 -12.73
CA PHE A 17 -3.37 10.71 -12.88
C PHE A 17 -4.21 11.04 -11.65
N ASP A 18 -3.79 12.00 -10.84
CA ASP A 18 -4.40 12.34 -9.56
C ASP A 18 -5.89 12.76 -9.68
N LYS A 19 -6.25 13.40 -10.80
CA LYS A 19 -7.64 13.78 -11.07
C LYS A 19 -8.56 12.57 -11.26
N ASP A 20 -8.02 11.47 -11.80
CA ASP A 20 -8.76 10.23 -12.05
C ASP A 20 -8.94 9.38 -10.78
N ASN A 21 -8.21 9.74 -9.70
CA ASN A 21 -8.16 9.03 -8.43
C ASN A 21 -9.10 9.61 -7.35
N ARG A 22 -10.13 10.36 -7.75
CA ARG A 22 -11.04 11.09 -6.84
C ARG A 22 -12.50 10.64 -6.97
N LYS A 23 -12.75 9.38 -7.33
CA LYS A 23 -14.12 8.87 -7.42
C LYS A 23 -14.71 8.70 -6.03
N GLY A 24 -15.97 9.14 -5.87
CA GLY A 24 -16.75 8.88 -4.66
C GLY A 24 -17.22 7.43 -4.59
N ILE A 25 -17.45 6.92 -3.37
CA ILE A 25 -17.90 5.54 -3.13
C ILE A 25 -19.19 5.17 -3.87
N SER A 26 -20.08 6.12 -4.13
CA SER A 26 -21.31 5.92 -4.89
C SER A 26 -21.08 5.46 -6.35
N GLN A 27 -19.87 5.65 -6.87
CA GLN A 27 -19.48 5.23 -8.21
C GLN A 27 -18.91 3.81 -8.26
N LEU A 28 -18.72 3.18 -7.09
CA LEU A 28 -18.23 1.81 -6.99
C LEU A 28 -19.29 0.84 -7.51
N LYS A 29 -18.90 0.00 -8.47
CA LYS A 29 -19.78 -0.99 -9.13
C LYS A 29 -19.56 -2.42 -8.65
N SER A 30 -18.54 -2.64 -7.83
CA SER A 30 -18.16 -3.95 -7.30
C SER A 30 -18.12 -3.94 -5.78
N ASP A 31 -18.23 -5.11 -5.18
CA ASP A 31 -18.01 -5.25 -3.75
C ASP A 31 -16.54 -5.00 -3.38
N ILE A 32 -16.31 -4.47 -2.19
CA ILE A 32 -14.97 -4.37 -1.60
C ILE A 32 -14.57 -5.77 -1.12
N PRO A 33 -13.43 -6.31 -1.59
CA PRO A 33 -13.01 -7.66 -1.19
C PRO A 33 -12.76 -7.72 0.33
N LYS A 34 -13.17 -8.79 0.98
CA LYS A 34 -12.86 -8.99 2.40
C LYS A 34 -11.36 -9.20 2.61
N ARG A 35 -10.79 -8.51 3.60
CA ARG A 35 -9.38 -8.67 3.96
C ARG A 35 -9.08 -10.09 4.44
N LYS A 36 -7.90 -10.59 4.11
CA LYS A 36 -7.41 -11.85 4.65
C LYS A 36 -7.10 -11.70 6.13
N ASN A 37 -7.48 -12.69 6.90
CA ASN A 37 -7.13 -12.77 8.30
C ASN A 37 -5.74 -13.41 8.46
N ILE A 38 -4.88 -12.78 9.22
CA ILE A 38 -3.56 -13.32 9.61
C ILE A 38 -3.72 -13.95 11.00
N LYS A 39 -3.33 -15.23 11.11
CA LYS A 39 -3.31 -15.89 12.41
C LYS A 39 -2.02 -15.54 13.14
N SER A 40 -2.14 -14.94 14.31
CA SER A 40 -1.00 -14.69 15.19
C SER A 40 -0.33 -16.02 15.57
N ASN A 41 1.00 -16.01 15.56
CA ASN A 41 1.82 -17.12 16.07
C ASN A 41 2.10 -16.91 17.57
N GLN A 42 2.74 -17.91 18.23
CA GLN A 42 3.01 -17.86 19.67
C GLN A 42 3.85 -16.63 20.06
N ALA A 43 4.90 -16.31 19.31
CA ALA A 43 5.73 -15.14 19.58
C ALA A 43 4.95 -13.81 19.49
N THR A 44 3.97 -13.73 18.61
CA THR A 44 3.06 -12.57 18.53
C THR A 44 2.17 -12.48 19.78
N PHE A 45 1.63 -13.58 20.24
CA PHE A 45 0.82 -13.60 21.47
C PHE A 45 1.65 -13.22 22.70
N ASP A 46 2.86 -13.75 22.83
CA ASP A 46 3.77 -13.42 23.93
C ASP A 46 4.09 -11.91 23.92
N ALA A 47 4.40 -11.34 22.74
CA ALA A 47 4.65 -9.92 22.60
C ALA A 47 3.41 -9.04 22.91
N MET A 48 2.20 -9.52 22.59
CA MET A 48 0.96 -8.81 22.94
C MET A 48 0.77 -8.75 24.45
N ILE A 49 1.04 -9.84 25.19
CA ILE A 49 0.99 -9.88 26.66
C ILE A 49 1.99 -8.90 27.24
N ASP A 50 3.26 -8.93 26.77
CA ASP A 50 4.29 -8.01 27.23
C ASP A 50 3.90 -6.53 27.00
N VAL A 51 3.29 -6.21 25.86
CA VAL A 51 2.84 -4.84 25.55
C VAL A 51 1.71 -4.42 26.49
N GLU A 52 0.74 -5.28 26.78
CA GLU A 52 -0.34 -4.98 27.71
C GLU A 52 0.17 -4.76 29.14
N ASP A 53 1.15 -5.56 29.57
CA ASP A 53 1.75 -5.44 30.90
C ASP A 53 2.60 -4.16 31.04
N ILE A 54 3.40 -3.85 30.03
CA ILE A 54 4.31 -2.68 30.06
C ILE A 54 3.54 -1.37 29.83
N PHE A 55 2.52 -1.39 28.97
CA PHE A 55 1.77 -0.20 28.55
C PHE A 55 0.26 -0.30 28.82
N PRO A 56 -0.19 -0.56 30.06
CA PRO A 56 -1.60 -0.85 30.38
C PRO A 56 -2.56 0.33 30.13
N LYS A 57 -2.02 1.53 29.93
CA LYS A 57 -2.81 2.77 29.68
C LYS A 57 -2.73 3.26 28.23
N SER A 58 -2.18 2.47 27.32
CA SER A 58 -2.10 2.84 25.90
C SER A 58 -3.49 2.94 25.28
N ILE A 59 -3.63 3.87 24.35
CA ILE A 59 -4.87 3.99 23.55
C ILE A 59 -4.89 2.86 22.50
N GLY A 60 -6.03 2.21 22.38
CA GLY A 60 -6.24 1.12 21.43
C GLY A 60 -6.45 -0.23 22.12
N SER A 61 -6.55 -1.29 21.30
CA SER A 61 -6.70 -2.66 21.78
C SER A 61 -5.93 -3.60 20.86
N LEU A 62 -5.33 -4.64 21.42
CA LEU A 62 -4.67 -5.71 20.70
C LEU A 62 -5.64 -6.86 20.34
N GLU A 63 -6.88 -6.83 20.82
CA GLU A 63 -7.88 -7.89 20.63
C GLU A 63 -8.07 -8.31 19.18
N ASN A 64 -8.04 -7.33 18.26
CA ASN A 64 -8.22 -7.56 16.82
C ASN A 64 -6.92 -7.40 16.03
N PHE A 65 -5.78 -7.70 16.65
CA PHE A 65 -4.48 -7.64 15.96
C PHE A 65 -4.46 -8.61 14.78
N ASN A 66 -4.35 -8.06 13.57
CA ASN A 66 -4.42 -8.81 12.30
C ASN A 66 -3.35 -8.33 11.32
N TRP A 67 -2.13 -8.17 11.79
CA TRP A 67 -1.00 -7.72 11.00
C TRP A 67 0.01 -8.85 10.81
N ALA A 68 0.65 -8.88 9.63
CA ALA A 68 1.74 -9.80 9.37
C ALA A 68 2.94 -9.50 10.26
N THR A 69 3.54 -10.55 10.82
CA THR A 69 4.74 -10.45 11.67
C THR A 69 5.94 -11.17 11.06
N THR A 70 5.78 -11.73 9.87
CA THR A 70 6.83 -12.42 9.11
C THR A 70 6.89 -11.94 7.67
N HIS A 71 8.08 -12.02 7.03
CA HIS A 71 8.25 -11.73 5.60
C HIS A 71 7.25 -12.50 4.73
N LYS A 72 7.11 -13.80 4.97
CA LYS A 72 6.21 -14.66 4.19
C LYS A 72 4.74 -14.25 4.28
N GLU A 73 4.29 -13.76 5.43
CA GLU A 73 2.93 -13.26 5.59
C GLU A 73 2.76 -11.90 4.93
N ALA A 74 3.74 -11.00 5.08
CA ALA A 74 3.73 -9.70 4.42
C ALA A 74 3.72 -9.84 2.89
N GLU A 75 4.51 -10.76 2.32
CA GLU A 75 4.48 -11.07 0.88
C GLU A 75 3.10 -11.56 0.42
N LYS A 76 2.45 -12.45 1.20
CA LYS A 76 1.10 -12.92 0.88
C LYS A 76 0.06 -11.79 0.88
N LEU A 77 0.22 -10.80 1.76
CA LEU A 77 -0.65 -9.63 1.80
C LEU A 77 -0.38 -8.68 0.63
N LEU A 78 0.89 -8.53 0.22
CA LEU A 78 1.25 -7.81 -0.99
C LEU A 78 0.63 -8.46 -2.23
N ASP A 79 0.78 -9.78 -2.38
CA ASP A 79 0.19 -10.52 -3.49
C ASP A 79 -1.34 -10.40 -3.50
N ASP A 80 -1.98 -10.48 -2.33
CA ASP A 80 -3.41 -10.30 -2.17
C ASP A 80 -3.88 -8.89 -2.55
N PHE A 81 -3.13 -7.86 -2.18
CA PHE A 81 -3.40 -6.48 -2.58
C PHE A 81 -3.33 -6.32 -4.10
N ILE A 82 -2.27 -6.82 -4.73
CA ILE A 82 -2.07 -6.71 -6.18
C ILE A 82 -3.19 -7.41 -6.95
N GLU A 83 -3.61 -8.60 -6.49
CA GLU A 83 -4.62 -9.40 -7.19
C GLU A 83 -6.04 -8.86 -7.03
N ARG A 84 -6.40 -8.32 -5.88
CA ARG A 84 -7.80 -8.04 -5.55
C ARG A 84 -8.14 -6.58 -5.33
N TYR A 85 -7.17 -5.74 -5.06
CA TYR A 85 -7.42 -4.35 -4.66
C TYR A 85 -6.81 -3.33 -5.62
N LEU A 86 -5.68 -3.65 -6.26
CA LEU A 86 -4.91 -2.68 -7.06
C LEU A 86 -5.71 -2.14 -8.25
N GLU A 87 -6.63 -2.91 -8.84
CA GLU A 87 -7.52 -2.43 -9.91
C GLU A 87 -8.32 -1.19 -9.49
N ASN A 88 -8.87 -1.20 -8.29
CA ASN A 88 -9.70 -0.12 -7.75
C ASN A 88 -8.94 0.86 -6.82
N TYR A 89 -7.68 0.61 -6.56
CA TYR A 89 -6.85 1.43 -5.68
C TYR A 89 -6.80 2.89 -6.15
N GLY A 90 -6.42 3.13 -7.41
CA GLY A 90 -6.32 4.49 -7.96
C GLY A 90 -7.66 5.22 -7.93
N PRO A 91 -8.70 4.72 -8.64
CA PRO A 91 -9.99 5.42 -8.72
C PRO A 91 -10.60 5.83 -7.39
N PHE A 92 -10.41 5.01 -6.33
CA PHE A 92 -11.03 5.20 -5.01
C PHE A 92 -10.02 5.53 -3.90
N GLN A 93 -8.81 5.97 -4.24
CA GLN A 93 -7.76 6.30 -3.28
C GLN A 93 -8.20 7.37 -2.25
N ASP A 94 -8.99 8.36 -2.66
CA ASP A 94 -9.47 9.44 -1.81
C ASP A 94 -10.92 9.21 -1.29
N ALA A 95 -11.52 8.07 -1.61
CA ALA A 95 -12.88 7.79 -1.21
C ALA A 95 -12.98 7.45 0.29
N ILE A 96 -14.08 7.87 0.91
CA ILE A 96 -14.40 7.57 2.31
C ILE A 96 -15.67 6.73 2.36
N ASN A 97 -15.62 5.64 3.13
CA ASN A 97 -16.76 4.79 3.41
C ASN A 97 -16.91 4.59 4.93
N LYS A 98 -18.05 4.99 5.50
CA LYS A 98 -18.28 4.86 6.94
C LYS A 98 -18.38 3.40 7.44
N HIS A 99 -18.62 2.45 6.53
CA HIS A 99 -18.78 1.03 6.85
C HIS A 99 -17.51 0.20 6.61
N ASP A 100 -16.56 0.75 5.87
CA ASP A 100 -15.26 0.10 5.58
C ASP A 100 -14.18 1.20 5.45
N GLY A 101 -13.44 1.42 6.52
CA GLY A 101 -12.36 2.42 6.55
C GLY A 101 -11.10 1.98 5.82
N LEU A 102 -11.00 0.72 5.39
CA LEU A 102 -9.81 0.17 4.72
C LEU A 102 -9.96 0.15 3.20
N MET A 103 -11.15 -0.03 2.69
CA MET A 103 -11.48 -0.03 1.27
C MET A 103 -10.42 -0.74 0.40
N PHE A 104 -9.89 -0.02 -0.59
CA PHE A 104 -8.86 -0.52 -1.52
C PHE A 104 -7.43 -0.14 -1.14
N HIS A 105 -7.18 0.41 0.05
CA HIS A 105 -5.84 0.78 0.50
C HIS A 105 -4.93 -0.44 0.64
N SER A 106 -3.63 -0.25 0.36
CA SER A 106 -2.69 -1.37 0.36
C SER A 106 -2.37 -1.91 1.75
N LEU A 107 -2.39 -1.06 2.77
CA LEU A 107 -2.00 -1.37 4.17
C LEU A 107 -0.57 -1.92 4.30
N LEU A 108 0.32 -1.60 3.35
CA LEU A 108 1.69 -2.12 3.32
C LEU A 108 2.68 -1.30 4.13
N SER A 109 2.29 -0.11 4.58
CA SER A 109 3.20 0.82 5.26
C SER A 109 3.86 0.23 6.53
N PRO A 110 3.18 -0.53 7.42
CA PRO A 110 3.84 -1.18 8.55
C PRO A 110 4.97 -2.12 8.11
N TYR A 111 4.76 -2.89 7.04
CA TYR A 111 5.73 -3.88 6.54
C TYR A 111 6.91 -3.23 5.83
N LEU A 112 6.68 -2.12 5.13
CA LEU A 112 7.75 -1.34 4.51
C LEU A 112 8.60 -0.64 5.59
N ASN A 113 7.98 -0.13 6.65
CA ASN A 113 8.68 0.59 7.72
C ASN A 113 9.43 -0.35 8.67
N SER A 114 8.93 -1.57 8.88
CA SER A 114 9.62 -2.60 9.68
C SER A 114 10.64 -3.43 8.88
N GLY A 115 10.74 -3.22 7.56
CA GLY A 115 11.65 -3.97 6.70
C GLY A 115 11.15 -5.38 6.32
N LEU A 116 9.89 -5.73 6.64
CA LEU A 116 9.29 -7.01 6.21
C LEU A 116 9.00 -7.07 4.70
N LEU A 117 8.88 -5.90 4.05
CA LEU A 117 8.79 -5.77 2.59
C LEU A 117 9.83 -4.78 2.08
N ASN A 118 10.40 -5.08 0.92
CA ASN A 118 11.27 -4.15 0.20
C ASN A 118 10.43 -3.29 -0.75
N PRO A 119 10.60 -1.95 -0.76
CA PRO A 119 9.88 -1.07 -1.69
C PRO A 119 10.02 -1.45 -3.15
N LYS A 120 11.23 -1.84 -3.58
CA LYS A 120 11.48 -2.27 -4.97
C LYS A 120 10.69 -3.53 -5.32
N GLU A 121 10.64 -4.50 -4.42
CA GLU A 121 9.88 -5.73 -4.64
C GLU A 121 8.37 -5.45 -4.79
N CYS A 122 7.82 -4.56 -3.98
CA CYS A 122 6.43 -4.15 -4.11
C CYS A 122 6.11 -3.57 -5.48
N ILE A 123 7.02 -2.73 -6.00
CA ILE A 123 6.89 -2.09 -7.31
C ILE A 123 7.04 -3.12 -8.42
N ASP A 124 8.07 -3.97 -8.37
CA ASP A 124 8.35 -4.98 -9.40
C ASP A 124 7.18 -5.97 -9.54
N LYS A 125 6.60 -6.43 -8.43
CA LYS A 125 5.43 -7.31 -8.43
C LYS A 125 4.20 -6.64 -9.03
N ALA A 126 3.94 -5.38 -8.68
CA ALA A 126 2.81 -4.63 -9.22
C ALA A 126 2.95 -4.38 -10.73
N LEU A 127 4.14 -3.98 -11.20
CA LEU A 127 4.45 -3.83 -12.62
C LEU A 127 4.31 -5.13 -13.39
N LYS A 128 4.87 -6.23 -12.87
CA LYS A 128 4.74 -7.55 -13.48
C LYS A 128 3.27 -7.93 -13.70
N LYS A 129 2.40 -7.63 -12.74
CA LYS A 129 0.97 -7.86 -12.89
C LYS A 129 0.35 -6.94 -13.93
N TYR A 130 0.69 -5.65 -13.92
CA TYR A 130 0.21 -4.67 -14.89
C TYR A 130 0.58 -5.06 -16.33
N ASP A 131 1.84 -5.47 -16.56
CA ASP A 131 2.38 -5.82 -17.88
C ASP A 131 1.97 -7.22 -18.37
N SER A 132 1.22 -7.99 -17.60
CA SER A 132 0.88 -9.38 -17.92
C SER A 132 -0.06 -9.58 -19.11
N GLY A 133 -0.51 -8.50 -19.75
CA GLY A 133 -1.40 -8.50 -20.92
C GLY A 133 -2.87 -8.85 -20.63
N ASN A 134 -3.16 -9.48 -19.50
CA ASN A 134 -4.52 -9.80 -19.03
C ASN A 134 -4.93 -8.95 -17.81
N SER A 135 -4.16 -7.91 -17.52
CA SER A 135 -4.40 -7.05 -16.35
C SER A 135 -5.57 -6.10 -16.63
N LYS A 136 -6.49 -6.00 -15.69
CA LYS A 136 -7.54 -4.97 -15.64
C LYS A 136 -7.10 -3.73 -14.86
N ILE A 137 -5.87 -3.70 -14.38
CA ILE A 137 -5.34 -2.60 -13.59
C ILE A 137 -5.19 -1.38 -14.50
N PRO A 138 -5.90 -0.26 -14.24
CA PRO A 138 -5.75 0.94 -15.05
C PRO A 138 -4.45 1.68 -14.67
N ILE A 139 -3.94 2.50 -15.61
CA ILE A 139 -2.68 3.23 -15.43
C ILE A 139 -2.70 4.15 -14.21
N ASN A 140 -3.81 4.77 -13.89
CA ASN A 140 -3.95 5.62 -12.72
C ASN A 140 -3.81 4.85 -11.39
N SER A 141 -4.15 3.55 -11.35
CA SER A 141 -3.94 2.72 -10.18
C SER A 141 -2.48 2.33 -10.01
N ILE A 142 -1.83 1.86 -11.07
CA ILE A 142 -0.42 1.44 -10.97
C ILE A 142 0.52 2.64 -10.77
N GLU A 143 0.30 3.74 -11.48
CA GLU A 143 1.05 4.99 -11.30
C GLU A 143 0.85 5.54 -9.89
N GLY A 144 -0.40 5.63 -9.42
CA GLY A 144 -0.72 6.11 -8.08
C GLY A 144 -0.06 5.28 -7.00
N PHE A 145 -0.10 3.95 -7.10
CA PHE A 145 0.56 3.05 -6.14
C PHE A 145 2.08 3.22 -6.12
N ILE A 146 2.72 3.25 -7.29
CA ILE A 146 4.18 3.41 -7.39
C ILE A 146 4.60 4.80 -6.89
N ARG A 147 3.85 5.84 -7.22
CA ARG A 147 4.11 7.21 -6.76
C ARG A 147 4.04 7.33 -5.23
N GLN A 148 3.11 6.64 -4.56
CA GLN A 148 3.08 6.62 -3.10
C GLN A 148 4.32 5.95 -2.51
N ILE A 149 4.84 4.89 -3.12
CA ILE A 149 6.03 4.21 -2.60
C ILE A 149 7.31 5.00 -2.90
N LEU A 150 7.52 5.44 -4.14
CA LEU A 150 8.74 6.15 -4.55
C LEU A 150 8.71 7.63 -4.19
N GLY A 151 7.61 8.32 -4.44
CA GLY A 151 7.52 9.78 -4.33
C GLY A 151 7.79 10.25 -2.90
N TRP A 152 7.18 9.64 -1.91
CA TRP A 152 7.42 9.99 -0.51
C TRP A 152 8.87 9.70 -0.09
N ARG A 153 9.45 8.60 -0.54
CA ARG A 153 10.85 8.26 -0.21
C ARG A 153 11.83 9.24 -0.84
N GLU A 154 11.64 9.61 -2.09
CA GLU A 154 12.50 10.58 -2.75
C GLU A 154 12.31 11.99 -2.19
N PHE A 155 11.09 12.36 -1.82
CA PHE A 155 10.83 13.63 -1.14
C PHE A 155 11.57 13.71 0.21
N ILE A 156 11.39 12.72 1.08
CA ILE A 156 12.09 12.66 2.38
C ILE A 156 13.61 12.60 2.19
N ARG A 157 14.09 11.85 1.21
CA ARG A 157 15.51 11.82 0.87
C ARG A 157 16.04 13.19 0.46
N GLY A 158 15.28 13.93 -0.36
CA GLY A 158 15.63 15.32 -0.73
C GLY A 158 15.72 16.24 0.47
N VAL A 159 14.70 16.22 1.36
CA VAL A 159 14.69 16.98 2.61
C VAL A 159 15.90 16.64 3.49
N TYR A 160 16.22 15.35 3.62
CA TYR A 160 17.38 14.89 4.38
C TYR A 160 18.69 15.47 3.81
N TRP A 161 18.92 15.36 2.51
CA TRP A 161 20.15 15.86 1.89
C TRP A 161 20.28 17.38 1.94
N GLU A 162 19.18 18.12 1.85
CA GLU A 162 19.18 19.58 1.89
C GLU A 162 19.52 20.11 3.31
N ASN A 163 19.10 19.38 4.36
CA ASN A 163 19.19 19.87 5.74
C ASN A 163 20.32 19.22 6.57
N MET A 164 21.01 18.20 6.05
CA MET A 164 22.12 17.58 6.75
C MET A 164 23.38 18.49 6.76
N PRO A 165 24.16 18.49 7.85
CA PRO A 165 24.03 17.69 9.10
C PRO A 165 23.22 18.35 10.21
N GLN A 166 22.55 19.46 9.96
CA GLN A 166 21.86 20.25 11.00
C GLN A 166 20.43 19.80 11.28
N TYR A 167 19.96 18.76 10.60
CA TYR A 167 18.61 18.22 10.75
C TYR A 167 18.45 17.40 12.03
#